data_69f2d529c3f0852f8f4aebaf5f7d714a
#
_entry.id   69f2d529c3f0852f8f4aebaf5f7d714a
#
_cell.length_a   1.000
_cell.length_b   1.000
_cell.length_c   1.000
_cell.angle_alpha   90.00
_cell.angle_beta   90.00
_cell.angle_gamma   90.00
#
_symmetry.space_group_name_H-M   'P 1'
#
loop_
_entity.id
_entity.type
_entity.pdbx_description
1 polymer ?
#
loop_
_entity_poly.entity_id
_entity_poly.type
_entity_poly.pdbx_seq_one_letter_code
_entity_poly.pdbx_strand_id
1 'polypeptide(L)'
;GATANITASRITQARVRTLTVTTDTNYIDMDFINQSINVHSQGRMPYVNPENIPEWMNYGLKGSVEQLFIPTNQPLSAELNHFLSCVRGEATPRITGQNALDALRVIWKIQEKLGFFNLSADKSAAAA
;
A
#
# COMPACT_ATOMS: atom_id res chain seq x y z
N GLY A 1 -0.77 -13.86 -11.93
CA GLY A 1 -1.58 -12.74 -11.43
C GLY A 1 -1.09 -12.28 -10.08
N ALA A 2 -1.43 -11.06 -9.66
CA ALA A 2 -1.06 -10.55 -8.35
C ALA A 2 -2.05 -11.03 -7.27
N THR A 3 -1.53 -11.28 -6.06
CA THR A 3 -2.35 -11.58 -4.88
C THR A 3 -2.30 -10.40 -3.91
N ALA A 4 -3.44 -9.98 -3.38
CA ALA A 4 -3.53 -8.93 -2.38
C ALA A 4 -4.13 -9.47 -1.09
N ASN A 5 -3.51 -9.12 0.04
CA ASN A 5 -4.06 -9.36 1.38
C ASN A 5 -4.41 -7.99 1.99
N ILE A 6 -5.66 -7.81 2.37
CA ILE A 6 -6.15 -6.55 2.93
C ILE A 6 -6.62 -6.82 4.36
N THR A 7 -5.99 -6.16 5.32
CA THR A 7 -6.38 -6.24 6.72
C THR A 7 -6.84 -4.86 7.21
N ALA A 8 -8.03 -4.80 7.80
CA ALA A 8 -8.57 -3.62 8.44
C ALA A 8 -9.08 -3.98 9.84
N SER A 9 -8.63 -3.25 10.84
CA SER A 9 -9.05 -3.44 12.24
C SER A 9 -9.29 -2.10 12.92
N ARG A 10 -10.36 -2.03 13.73
CA ARG A 10 -10.66 -0.88 14.61
C ARG A 10 -10.36 -1.17 16.08
N ILE A 11 -9.98 -2.41 16.39
CA ILE A 11 -9.80 -2.88 17.78
C ILE A 11 -8.34 -2.68 18.23
N THR A 12 -7.41 -2.60 17.29
CA THR A 12 -6.00 -2.37 17.61
C THR A 12 -5.79 -0.97 18.20
N GLN A 13 -5.12 -0.89 19.35
CA GLN A 13 -4.83 0.38 20.02
C GLN A 13 -3.79 1.21 19.24
N ALA A 14 -2.97 0.58 18.42
CA ALA A 14 -2.00 1.26 17.57
C ALA A 14 -2.63 1.65 16.23
N ARG A 15 -2.35 2.88 15.77
CA ARG A 15 -2.65 3.26 14.39
C ARG A 15 -1.63 2.60 13.47
N VAL A 16 -2.10 1.76 12.55
CA VAL A 16 -1.25 1.11 11.55
C VAL A 16 -1.81 1.44 10.18
N ARG A 17 -0.96 1.97 9.30
CA ARG A 17 -1.24 2.19 7.88
C ARG A 17 -0.03 1.82 7.08
N THR A 18 0.06 0.57 6.71
CA THR A 18 1.20 0.05 5.95
C THR A 18 0.74 -0.55 4.63
N LEU A 19 1.61 -0.48 3.64
CA LEU A 19 1.48 -1.19 2.39
C LEU A 19 2.78 -1.92 2.13
N THR A 20 2.68 -3.24 1.96
CA THR A 20 3.81 -4.08 1.63
C THR A 20 3.63 -4.62 0.22
N VAL A 21 4.67 -4.49 -0.59
CA VAL A 21 4.70 -5.02 -1.96
C VAL A 21 5.89 -5.97 -2.10
N THR A 22 5.61 -7.19 -2.47
CA THR A 22 6.64 -8.19 -2.78
C THR A 22 6.70 -8.42 -4.29
N THR A 23 7.88 -8.29 -4.83
CA THR A 23 8.20 -8.62 -6.24
C THR A 23 9.20 -9.76 -6.28
N ASP A 24 9.58 -10.20 -7.46
CA ASP A 24 10.57 -11.27 -7.62
C ASP A 24 11.96 -10.90 -7.06
N THR A 25 12.26 -9.61 -6.96
CA THR A 25 13.60 -9.12 -6.58
C THR A 25 13.61 -8.24 -5.34
N ASN A 26 12.47 -7.65 -4.98
CA ASN A 26 12.39 -6.65 -3.93
C ASN A 26 11.19 -6.91 -3.00
N TYR A 27 11.38 -6.55 -1.75
CA TYR A 27 10.33 -6.39 -0.75
C TYR A 27 10.30 -4.92 -0.34
N ILE A 28 9.17 -4.27 -0.56
CA ILE A 28 8.99 -2.85 -0.28
C ILE A 28 8.00 -2.72 0.86
N ASP A 29 8.41 -2.06 1.92
CA ASP A 29 7.57 -1.75 3.07
C ASP A 29 7.37 -0.25 3.18
N MET A 30 6.10 0.17 3.21
CA MET A 30 5.71 1.57 3.26
C MET A 30 4.85 1.82 4.50
N ASP A 31 5.26 2.76 5.33
CA ASP A 31 4.48 3.26 6.46
C ASP A 31 3.96 4.67 6.15
N PHE A 32 2.64 4.79 5.99
CA PHE A 32 1.98 6.06 5.67
C PHE A 32 1.86 7.00 6.88
N ILE A 33 2.00 6.48 8.10
CA ILE A 33 1.94 7.31 9.31
C ILE A 33 3.28 7.99 9.53
N ASN A 34 4.35 7.19 9.48
CA ASN A 34 5.72 7.68 9.64
C ASN A 34 6.30 8.24 8.34
N GLN A 35 5.58 8.13 7.21
CA GLN A 35 6.00 8.58 5.89
C GLN A 35 7.38 8.01 5.52
N SER A 36 7.56 6.70 5.70
CA SER A 36 8.80 6.01 5.41
C SER A 36 8.60 4.90 4.38
N ILE A 37 9.59 4.69 3.54
CA ILE A 37 9.65 3.59 2.58
C ILE A 37 10.99 2.90 2.74
N ASN A 38 10.94 1.60 3.00
CA ASN A 38 12.10 0.74 3.03
C ASN A 38 12.05 -0.23 1.85
N VAL A 39 13.10 -0.27 1.07
CA VAL A 39 13.26 -1.19 -0.04
C VAL A 39 14.29 -2.24 0.36
N HIS A 40 13.83 -3.46 0.54
CA HIS A 40 14.68 -4.61 0.80
C HIS A 40 14.96 -5.28 -0.54
N SER A 41 16.21 -5.26 -0.99
CA SER A 41 16.65 -5.96 -2.19
C SER A 41 17.51 -7.16 -1.81
N GLN A 42 17.29 -8.28 -2.50
CA GLN A 42 18.24 -9.38 -2.44
C GLN A 42 19.48 -8.94 -3.23
N GLY A 43 20.53 -8.59 -2.51
CA GLY A 43 21.81 -8.26 -3.14
C GLY A 43 22.28 -9.44 -3.95
N ARG A 44 22.47 -9.27 -5.26
CA ARG A 44 23.33 -10.17 -6.00
C ARG A 44 24.70 -10.05 -5.37
N MET A 45 25.18 -11.12 -4.73
CA MET A 45 26.58 -11.20 -4.37
C MET A 45 27.40 -10.95 -5.64
N PRO A 46 28.42 -10.07 -5.60
CA PRO A 46 29.41 -10.06 -6.65
C PRO A 46 29.88 -11.51 -6.79
N TYR A 47 30.02 -11.97 -8.02
CA TYR A 47 30.38 -13.34 -8.41
C TYR A 47 31.53 -13.85 -7.54
N VAL A 48 31.20 -14.59 -6.49
CA VAL A 48 32.17 -15.31 -5.67
C VAL A 48 32.18 -16.71 -6.24
N ASN A 49 33.35 -17.16 -6.70
CA ASN A 49 33.51 -18.49 -7.28
C ASN A 49 32.98 -19.53 -6.28
N PRO A 50 31.99 -20.37 -6.65
CA PRO A 50 31.34 -21.32 -5.72
C PRO A 50 32.32 -22.30 -5.09
N GLU A 51 33.48 -22.54 -5.71
CA GLU A 51 34.49 -23.47 -5.23
C GLU A 51 35.26 -22.98 -3.99
N ASN A 52 35.17 -21.69 -3.66
CA ASN A 52 35.93 -21.08 -2.56
C ASN A 52 35.04 -20.57 -1.39
N ILE A 53 33.76 -20.92 -1.38
CA ILE A 53 32.85 -20.49 -0.31
C ILE A 53 32.81 -21.60 0.76
N PRO A 54 33.28 -21.37 2.00
CA PRO A 54 33.06 -22.30 3.09
C PRO A 54 31.55 -22.57 3.28
N GLU A 55 31.18 -23.83 3.58
CA GLU A 55 29.79 -24.28 3.68
C GLU A 55 28.95 -23.44 4.66
N TRP A 56 29.56 -22.87 5.72
CA TRP A 56 28.92 -21.98 6.68
C TRP A 56 28.63 -20.57 6.13
N MET A 57 29.21 -20.16 5.00
CA MET A 57 29.03 -18.86 4.37
C MET A 57 27.84 -18.85 3.37
N ASN A 58 27.32 -20.00 3.00
CA ASN A 58 26.19 -20.15 2.08
C ASN A 58 24.85 -19.62 2.62
N TYR A 59 24.76 -19.28 3.89
CA TYR A 59 23.53 -18.77 4.53
C TYR A 59 23.53 -17.25 4.72
N GLY A 60 24.53 -16.54 4.25
CA GLY A 60 24.57 -15.09 4.31
C GLY A 60 23.75 -14.43 3.19
N LEU A 61 22.44 -14.41 3.31
CA LEU A 61 21.60 -13.51 2.51
C LEU A 61 21.98 -12.07 2.89
N LYS A 62 22.88 -11.45 2.12
CA LYS A 62 23.10 -10.00 2.19
C LYS A 62 21.90 -9.32 1.53
N GLY A 63 20.83 -9.10 2.30
CA GLY A 63 19.82 -8.15 1.92
C GLY A 63 20.37 -6.74 2.13
N SER A 64 20.28 -5.86 1.14
CA SER A 64 20.44 -4.44 1.34
C SER A 64 19.08 -3.83 1.65
N VAL A 65 19.04 -2.98 2.67
CA VAL A 65 17.85 -2.20 3.01
C VAL A 65 18.19 -0.75 2.65
N GLU A 66 17.47 -0.20 1.70
CA GLU A 66 17.56 1.21 1.34
C GLU A 66 16.33 1.93 1.89
N GLN A 67 16.56 2.90 2.76
CA GLN A 67 15.51 3.79 3.22
C GLN A 67 15.43 4.99 2.29
N LEU A 68 14.29 5.15 1.62
CA LEU A 68 14.06 6.31 0.77
C LEU A 68 13.73 7.53 1.62
N PHE A 69 14.44 8.61 1.38
CA PHE A 69 14.13 9.88 2.00
C PHE A 69 12.87 10.48 1.37
N ILE A 70 11.82 10.62 2.17
CA ILE A 70 10.57 11.26 1.77
C ILE A 70 10.48 12.58 2.55
N PRO A 71 10.36 13.74 1.87
CA PRO A 71 10.09 14.99 2.56
C PRO A 71 8.77 14.87 3.32
N THR A 72 8.83 15.09 4.63
CA THR A 72 7.62 15.08 5.47
C THR A 72 6.72 16.25 5.09
N ASN A 73 5.55 15.95 4.58
CA ASN A 73 4.51 16.92 4.27
C ASN A 73 3.26 16.61 5.08
N GLN A 74 2.47 17.63 5.38
CA GLN A 74 1.13 17.42 5.89
C GLN A 74 0.23 16.94 4.73
N PRO A 75 -0.26 15.69 4.73
CA PRO A 75 -0.97 15.12 3.59
C PRO A 75 -2.19 15.93 3.17
N LEU A 76 -2.99 16.40 4.12
CA LEU A 76 -4.18 17.21 3.85
C LEU A 76 -3.82 18.55 3.20
N SER A 77 -2.76 19.21 3.66
CA SER A 77 -2.31 20.47 3.07
C SER A 77 -1.84 20.27 1.62
N ALA A 78 -1.12 19.19 1.35
CA ALA A 78 -0.68 18.85 0.00
C ALA A 78 -1.87 18.56 -0.93
N GLU A 79 -2.87 17.83 -0.44
CA GLU A 79 -4.10 17.52 -1.18
C GLU A 79 -4.88 18.79 -1.54
N LEU A 80 -5.13 19.66 -0.56
CA LEU A 80 -5.85 20.93 -0.76
C LEU A 80 -5.12 21.86 -1.72
N ASN A 81 -3.80 21.99 -1.59
CA ASN A 81 -3.00 22.80 -2.49
C ASN A 81 -3.06 22.28 -3.92
N HIS A 82 -2.95 20.96 -4.09
CA HIS A 82 -3.08 20.35 -5.41
C HIS A 82 -4.48 20.54 -6.01
N PHE A 83 -5.54 20.41 -5.21
CA PHE A 83 -6.91 20.66 -5.63
C PHE A 83 -7.07 22.10 -6.11
N LEU A 84 -6.58 23.09 -5.35
CA LEU A 84 -6.63 24.50 -5.73
C LEU A 84 -5.87 24.78 -7.04
N SER A 85 -4.70 24.16 -7.23
CA SER A 85 -3.96 24.29 -8.49
C SER A 85 -4.73 23.69 -9.67
N CYS A 86 -5.45 22.58 -9.46
CA CYS A 86 -6.32 22.01 -10.50
C CYS A 86 -7.49 22.93 -10.84
N VAL A 87 -8.14 23.54 -9.82
CA VAL A 87 -9.24 24.50 -10.05
C VAL A 87 -8.77 25.73 -10.83
N ARG A 88 -7.54 26.18 -10.62
CA ARG A 88 -6.94 27.31 -11.36
C ARG A 88 -6.48 26.94 -12.78
N GLY A 89 -6.52 25.67 -13.15
CA GLY A 89 -6.01 25.19 -14.42
C GLY A 89 -4.47 25.07 -14.49
N GLU A 90 -3.79 25.18 -13.35
CA GLU A 90 -2.32 25.10 -13.24
C GLU A 90 -1.82 23.65 -13.17
N ALA A 91 -2.71 22.71 -12.82
CA ALA A 91 -2.39 21.28 -12.69
C ALA A 91 -3.56 20.41 -13.18
N THR A 92 -3.26 19.15 -13.47
CA THR A 92 -4.27 18.11 -13.75
C THR A 92 -4.44 17.22 -12.52
N PRO A 93 -5.68 16.77 -12.20
CA PRO A 93 -5.92 15.89 -11.07
C PRO A 93 -5.12 14.61 -11.18
N ARG A 94 -4.31 14.29 -10.17
CA ARG A 94 -3.58 13.02 -10.07
C ARG A 94 -4.51 11.84 -9.80
N ILE A 95 -5.55 12.09 -9.03
CA ILE A 95 -6.63 11.14 -8.72
C ILE A 95 -7.92 11.73 -9.27
N THR A 96 -8.53 11.04 -10.20
CA THR A 96 -9.80 11.43 -10.80
C THR A 96 -10.98 10.87 -10.03
N GLY A 97 -12.20 11.39 -10.25
CA GLY A 97 -13.41 10.78 -9.69
C GLY A 97 -13.60 9.32 -10.11
N GLN A 98 -13.14 8.94 -11.31
CA GLN A 98 -13.19 7.55 -11.77
C GLN A 98 -12.27 6.65 -10.91
N ASN A 99 -11.05 7.08 -10.58
CA ASN A 99 -10.15 6.32 -9.71
C ASN A 99 -10.77 6.13 -8.31
N ALA A 100 -11.40 7.18 -7.77
CA ALA A 100 -12.11 7.10 -6.49
C ALA A 100 -13.29 6.13 -6.55
N LEU A 101 -14.07 6.15 -7.64
CA LEU A 101 -15.19 5.22 -7.85
C LEU A 101 -14.72 3.76 -7.92
N ASP A 102 -13.61 3.50 -8.61
CA ASP A 102 -13.07 2.14 -8.73
C ASP A 102 -12.57 1.62 -7.36
N ALA A 103 -11.95 2.48 -6.55
CA ALA A 103 -11.58 2.13 -5.18
C ALA A 103 -12.82 1.82 -4.32
N LEU A 104 -13.88 2.62 -4.41
CA LEU A 104 -15.14 2.37 -3.69
C LEU A 104 -15.81 1.05 -4.13
N ARG A 105 -15.77 0.72 -5.41
CA ARG A 105 -16.30 -0.56 -5.91
C ARG A 105 -15.60 -1.77 -5.27
N VAL A 106 -14.29 -1.68 -5.05
CA VAL A 106 -13.55 -2.74 -4.34
C VAL A 106 -14.00 -2.83 -2.89
N ILE A 107 -14.15 -1.69 -2.20
CA ILE A 107 -14.61 -1.64 -0.82
C ILE A 107 -16.03 -2.26 -0.70
N TRP A 108 -16.94 -1.91 -1.59
CA TRP A 108 -18.29 -2.48 -1.59
C TRP A 108 -18.29 -3.99 -1.78
N LYS A 109 -17.48 -4.52 -2.70
CA LYS A 109 -17.35 -5.97 -2.87
C LYS A 109 -16.82 -6.68 -1.62
N ILE A 110 -15.91 -6.04 -0.89
CA ILE A 110 -15.41 -6.57 0.38
C ILE A 110 -16.52 -6.55 1.45
N GLN A 111 -17.22 -5.43 1.58
CA GLN A 111 -18.30 -5.27 2.56
C GLN A 111 -19.45 -6.22 2.30
N GLU A 112 -19.83 -6.43 1.04
CA GLU A 112 -20.83 -7.40 0.63
C GLU A 112 -20.45 -8.82 1.06
N LYS A 113 -19.20 -9.23 0.83
CA LYS A 113 -18.69 -10.54 1.26
C LYS A 113 -18.63 -10.71 2.77
N LEU A 114 -18.43 -9.62 3.51
CA LEU A 114 -18.42 -9.62 4.98
C LEU A 114 -19.82 -9.52 5.59
N GLY A 115 -20.87 -9.40 4.78
CA GLY A 115 -22.26 -9.32 5.25
C GLY A 115 -22.63 -7.97 5.89
N PHE A 116 -21.80 -6.91 5.74
CA PHE A 116 -22.10 -5.59 6.29
C PHE A 116 -23.25 -4.87 5.58
N PHE A 117 -23.58 -5.27 4.35
CA PHE A 117 -24.71 -4.75 3.59
C PHE A 117 -25.59 -5.89 3.11
N ASN A 118 -26.58 -6.29 3.90
CA ASN A 118 -27.71 -7.06 3.41
C ASN A 118 -28.74 -6.09 2.79
N LEU A 119 -28.48 -5.66 1.55
CA LEU A 119 -29.43 -4.85 0.77
C LEU A 119 -30.81 -5.57 0.49
N SER A 120 -30.94 -6.83 0.89
CA SER A 120 -32.18 -7.58 0.76
C SER A 120 -33.14 -7.37 1.92
N ALA A 121 -32.71 -6.87 3.08
CA ALA A 121 -33.57 -6.68 4.25
C ALA A 121 -34.32 -5.33 4.27
N ASP A 122 -33.81 -4.32 3.54
CA ASP A 122 -34.36 -2.96 3.61
C ASP A 122 -35.52 -2.69 2.59
N LYS A 123 -35.79 -3.64 1.68
CA LYS A 123 -36.92 -3.53 0.74
C LYS A 123 -38.26 -3.89 1.37
N SER A 124 -38.29 -4.51 2.55
CA SER A 124 -39.55 -4.84 3.23
C SER A 124 -40.03 -3.73 4.18
N ALA A 125 -39.12 -2.82 4.61
CA ALA A 125 -39.50 -1.72 5.51
C ALA A 125 -40.02 -0.47 4.76
N ALA A 126 -39.83 -0.37 3.45
CA ALA A 126 -40.31 0.75 2.63
C ALA A 126 -41.66 0.46 1.95
N ALA A 127 -42.29 -0.69 2.22
CA ALA A 127 -43.58 -1.12 1.64
C ALA A 127 -44.67 -1.35 2.69
N ALA A 128 -44.51 -0.80 3.92
CA ALA A 128 -45.52 -0.87 4.98
C ALA A 128 -46.06 0.51 5.35
#